data_68caeddd6b727011e3a556dacc609e3f
#
_entry.id   68caeddd6b727011e3a556dacc609e3f
#
_cell.length_a   1.000
_cell.length_b   1.000
_cell.length_c   1.000
_cell.angle_alpha   90.00
_cell.angle_beta   90.00
_cell.angle_gamma   90.00
#
_symmetry.space_group_name_H-M   'P 1'
#
loop_
_entity.id
_entity.type
_entity.pdbx_description
1 polymer ?
#
loop_
_entity_poly.entity_id
_entity_poly.type
_entity_poly.pdbx_seq_one_letter_code
_entity_poly.pdbx_strand_id
1 'polypeptide(L)'
;MWKRKSLIIMSKQKLMLYLLLIYRKIPFLKQLEISHNSDIFIGMHGSGLTHLLFLPDWASIFEIYNCDDEHCYMDLARLRGVKYWTWTKMDKIEAEYEGRHPTDNTPHRKFTNYSFDNDEFRRIVLMMIEYVRRHPEFVQQQRILRRKAAGAEL
;
A
#
# COMPACT_ATOMS: atom_id res chain seq x y z
N MET A 1 12.02 -15.00 3.46
CA MET A 1 10.87 -15.86 3.89
C MET A 1 9.81 -14.98 4.52
N TRP A 2 8.91 -14.46 3.71
CA TRP A 2 7.85 -13.51 4.12
C TRP A 2 6.61 -14.30 4.51
N LYS A 3 6.61 -14.88 5.69
CA LYS A 3 5.40 -15.49 6.23
C LYS A 3 4.50 -14.38 6.76
N ARG A 4 3.40 -14.12 6.08
CA ARG A 4 2.22 -13.32 6.45
C ARG A 4 2.12 -11.98 5.69
N LYS A 5 0.89 -11.67 5.27
CA LYS A 5 0.45 -10.47 4.53
C LYS A 5 1.01 -9.21 5.17
N SER A 6 2.10 -8.70 4.63
CA SER A 6 2.78 -7.51 5.13
C SER A 6 2.26 -6.29 4.39
N LEU A 7 1.90 -5.29 5.13
CA LEU A 7 1.54 -3.98 4.61
C LEU A 7 2.71 -3.03 4.82
N ILE A 8 3.15 -2.38 3.77
CA ILE A 8 4.25 -1.42 3.81
C ILE A 8 3.66 -0.02 3.74
N ILE A 9 3.99 0.81 4.70
CA ILE A 9 3.47 2.17 4.82
C ILE A 9 4.63 3.16 4.88
N MET A 10 4.53 4.26 4.13
CA MET A 10 5.53 5.32 4.12
C MET A 10 4.90 6.63 4.62
N SER A 11 5.46 7.24 5.64
CA SER A 11 4.89 8.41 6.31
C SER A 11 5.59 9.75 6.00
N LYS A 12 4.90 10.84 6.35
CA LYS A 12 5.10 12.25 5.98
C LYS A 12 6.45 12.92 6.31
N GLN A 13 7.25 12.46 7.28
CA GLN A 13 8.37 13.27 7.79
C GLN A 13 9.78 12.78 7.47
N LYS A 14 9.93 11.54 7.19
CA LYS A 14 11.17 10.93 6.65
C LYS A 14 10.72 9.76 5.79
N LEU A 15 11.47 9.47 4.74
CA LEU A 15 11.29 8.25 3.94
C LEU A 15 11.56 7.01 4.84
N MET A 16 10.70 6.82 5.85
CA MET A 16 10.73 5.67 6.74
C MET A 16 9.71 4.67 6.23
N LEU A 17 10.25 3.57 5.75
CA LEU A 17 9.48 2.39 5.41
C LEU A 17 8.96 1.77 6.71
N TYR A 18 7.69 1.98 7.03
CA TYR A 18 7.04 1.21 8.08
C TYR A 18 6.51 -0.09 7.47
N LEU A 19 7.16 -1.20 7.80
CA LEU A 19 6.57 -2.50 7.59
C LEU A 19 5.49 -2.71 8.66
N LEU A 20 4.28 -2.28 8.35
CA LEU A 20 3.15 -2.51 9.25
C LEU A 20 2.52 -3.84 8.90
N LEU A 21 2.78 -4.81 9.74
CA LEU A 21 1.96 -6.00 9.82
C LEU A 21 0.65 -5.57 10.49
N ILE A 22 -0.44 -5.38 9.70
CA ILE A 22 -1.77 -5.16 10.26
C ILE A 22 -2.19 -6.46 10.95
N TYR A 23 -1.86 -6.56 12.22
CA TYR A 23 -2.26 -7.66 13.06
C TYR A 23 -3.55 -7.33 13.81
N ARG A 24 -4.32 -8.39 14.10
CA ARG A 24 -5.44 -8.40 15.04
C ARG A 24 -5.15 -7.75 16.41
N LYS A 25 -3.88 -7.44 16.70
CA LYS A 25 -3.43 -6.82 17.95
C LYS A 25 -3.43 -5.28 17.96
N ILE A 26 -3.54 -4.63 16.79
CA ILE A 26 -3.60 -3.18 16.73
C ILE A 26 -5.06 -2.76 16.77
N PRO A 27 -5.48 -1.91 17.73
CA PRO A 27 -6.85 -1.39 17.78
C PRO A 27 -7.24 -0.71 16.47
N PHE A 28 -8.49 -0.89 16.03
CA PHE A 28 -8.96 -0.41 14.74
C PHE A 28 -8.74 1.10 14.54
N LEU A 29 -9.03 1.92 15.54
CA LEU A 29 -8.79 3.37 15.46
C LEU A 29 -7.31 3.71 15.22
N LYS A 30 -6.40 2.93 15.79
CA LYS A 30 -4.96 3.12 15.54
C LYS A 30 -4.57 2.71 14.12
N GLN A 31 -5.21 1.68 13.55
CA GLN A 31 -5.02 1.31 12.16
C GLN A 31 -5.49 2.45 11.23
N LEU A 32 -6.63 3.08 11.53
CA LEU A 32 -7.15 4.23 10.78
C LEU A 32 -6.19 5.43 10.86
N GLU A 33 -5.71 5.75 12.05
CA GLU A 33 -4.73 6.83 12.25
C GLU A 33 -3.46 6.60 11.40
N ILE A 34 -2.95 5.38 11.38
CA ILE A 34 -1.78 5.02 10.58
C ILE A 34 -2.08 5.18 9.09
N SER A 35 -3.21 4.65 8.62
CA SER A 35 -3.62 4.76 7.22
C SER A 35 -3.78 6.23 6.80
N HIS A 36 -4.49 7.03 7.61
CA HIS A 36 -4.71 8.45 7.34
C HIS A 36 -3.40 9.27 7.27
N ASN A 37 -2.39 8.86 7.99
CA ASN A 37 -1.07 9.51 8.00
C ASN A 37 -0.05 8.88 7.03
N SER A 38 -0.51 8.03 6.10
CA SER A 38 0.34 7.33 5.15
C SER A 38 0.21 7.89 3.75
N ASP A 39 1.34 8.13 3.10
CA ASP A 39 1.39 8.67 1.74
C ASP A 39 1.38 7.54 0.69
N ILE A 40 1.91 6.38 1.06
CA ILE A 40 2.00 5.18 0.22
C ILE A 40 1.55 3.97 1.02
N PHE A 41 0.69 3.18 0.41
CA PHE A 41 0.11 1.99 1.00
C PHE A 41 0.37 0.78 0.09
N ILE A 42 1.03 -0.26 0.60
CA ILE A 42 1.44 -1.41 -0.21
C ILE A 42 0.98 -2.70 0.47
N GLY A 43 0.35 -3.58 -0.28
CA GLY A 43 -0.10 -4.86 0.25
C GLY A 43 -0.40 -5.90 -0.83
N MET A 44 -0.53 -7.15 -0.40
CA MET A 44 -1.10 -8.22 -1.21
C MET A 44 -2.62 -8.09 -1.27
N HIS A 45 -3.23 -8.65 -2.33
CA HIS A 45 -4.68 -8.75 -2.44
C HIS A 45 -5.32 -9.28 -1.16
N GLY A 46 -6.34 -8.61 -0.68
CA GLY A 46 -7.09 -9.01 0.50
C GLY A 46 -7.70 -7.84 1.27
N SER A 47 -8.61 -8.14 2.22
CA SER A 47 -9.41 -7.16 2.96
C SER A 47 -8.63 -6.03 3.66
N GLY A 48 -7.33 -6.23 3.95
CA GLY A 48 -6.48 -5.17 4.48
C GLY A 48 -6.33 -3.98 3.54
N LEU A 49 -6.51 -4.18 2.22
CA LEU A 49 -6.45 -3.09 1.25
C LEU A 49 -7.65 -2.13 1.31
N THR A 50 -8.75 -2.49 1.99
CA THR A 50 -9.86 -1.56 2.25
C THR A 50 -9.45 -0.33 3.06
N HIS A 51 -8.33 -0.39 3.77
CA HIS A 51 -7.74 0.77 4.43
C HIS A 51 -7.37 1.91 3.48
N LEU A 52 -7.32 1.66 2.16
CA LEU A 52 -7.16 2.71 1.15
C LEU A 52 -8.23 3.81 1.24
N LEU A 53 -9.41 3.48 1.78
CA LEU A 53 -10.50 4.44 1.98
C LEU A 53 -10.15 5.57 2.95
N PHE A 54 -9.19 5.35 3.83
CA PHE A 54 -8.76 6.30 4.87
C PHE A 54 -7.45 7.02 4.54
N LEU A 55 -6.88 6.76 3.38
CA LEU A 55 -5.67 7.43 2.91
C LEU A 55 -5.96 8.91 2.59
N PRO A 56 -4.97 9.81 2.69
CA PRO A 56 -5.10 11.16 2.20
C PRO A 56 -5.23 11.22 0.67
N ASP A 57 -5.80 12.31 0.15
CA ASP A 57 -6.17 12.43 -1.27
C ASP A 57 -4.98 12.35 -2.22
N TRP A 58 -3.78 12.75 -1.78
CA TRP A 58 -2.54 12.63 -2.55
C TRP A 58 -1.90 11.25 -2.53
N ALA A 59 -2.43 10.32 -1.73
CA ALA A 59 -1.80 9.02 -1.53
C ALA A 59 -1.86 8.11 -2.76
N SER A 60 -1.03 7.10 -2.74
CA SER A 60 -1.08 6.04 -3.72
C SER A 60 -1.05 4.65 -3.08
N ILE A 61 -1.72 3.69 -3.72
CA ILE A 61 -1.80 2.30 -3.30
C ILE A 61 -1.09 1.40 -4.31
N PHE A 62 -0.34 0.42 -3.82
CA PHE A 62 0.23 -0.66 -4.62
C PHE A 62 -0.31 -2.00 -4.12
N GLU A 63 -1.17 -2.59 -4.90
CA GLU A 63 -1.56 -3.98 -4.77
C GLU A 63 -0.52 -4.84 -5.50
N ILE A 64 0.36 -5.52 -4.75
CA ILE A 64 1.50 -6.25 -5.33
C ILE A 64 1.03 -7.28 -6.33
N TYR A 65 -0.05 -8.03 -6.03
CA TYR A 65 -0.70 -8.93 -6.96
C TYR A 65 -2.20 -9.00 -6.70
N ASN A 66 -3.00 -8.84 -7.74
CA ASN A 66 -4.46 -8.77 -7.65
C ASN A 66 -5.15 -10.15 -7.58
N CYS A 67 -4.40 -11.25 -7.65
CA CYS A 67 -4.95 -12.62 -7.60
C CYS A 67 -6.04 -12.89 -8.66
N ASP A 68 -5.91 -12.29 -9.86
CA ASP A 68 -6.87 -12.31 -10.96
C ASP A 68 -8.24 -11.64 -10.67
N ASP A 69 -8.34 -10.89 -9.58
CA ASP A 69 -9.48 -10.04 -9.25
C ASP A 69 -9.11 -8.57 -9.57
N GLU A 70 -9.06 -8.24 -10.86
CA GLU A 70 -8.48 -7.00 -11.36
C GLU A 70 -9.24 -5.76 -10.91
N HIS A 71 -10.54 -5.87 -10.71
CA HIS A 71 -11.41 -4.72 -10.46
C HIS A 71 -11.60 -4.39 -8.99
N CYS A 72 -11.46 -5.34 -8.07
CA CYS A 72 -11.82 -5.18 -6.67
C CYS A 72 -11.19 -3.92 -6.03
N TYR A 73 -9.88 -3.86 -5.91
CA TYR A 73 -9.21 -2.71 -5.27
C TYR A 73 -8.86 -1.59 -6.24
N MET A 74 -8.76 -1.87 -7.52
CA MET A 74 -8.61 -0.84 -8.54
C MET A 74 -9.85 0.08 -8.59
N ASP A 75 -11.05 -0.49 -8.62
CA ASP A 75 -12.29 0.29 -8.63
C ASP A 75 -12.51 1.00 -7.31
N LEU A 76 -12.19 0.37 -6.17
CA LEU A 76 -12.26 1.02 -4.88
C LEU A 76 -11.31 2.23 -4.78
N ALA A 77 -10.09 2.10 -5.29
CA ALA A 77 -9.12 3.19 -5.33
C ALA A 77 -9.58 4.32 -6.26
N ARG A 78 -10.18 3.98 -7.41
CA ARG A 78 -10.76 4.94 -8.34
C ARG A 78 -11.91 5.73 -7.71
N LEU A 79 -12.81 5.05 -7.02
CA LEU A 79 -13.93 5.70 -6.32
C LEU A 79 -13.45 6.60 -5.19
N ARG A 80 -12.39 6.21 -4.47
CA ARG A 80 -11.76 7.03 -3.42
C ARG A 80 -10.94 8.19 -3.98
N GLY A 81 -10.52 8.14 -5.24
CA GLY A 81 -9.68 9.16 -5.87
C GLY A 81 -8.18 9.03 -5.58
N VAL A 82 -7.71 7.89 -5.09
CA VAL A 82 -6.27 7.63 -4.87
C VAL A 82 -5.65 6.88 -6.04
N LYS A 83 -4.36 7.11 -6.29
CA LYS A 83 -3.65 6.47 -7.40
C LYS A 83 -3.40 5.00 -7.12
N TYR A 84 -3.91 4.13 -8.00
CA TYR A 84 -3.71 2.69 -7.93
C TYR A 84 -2.53 2.24 -8.80
N TRP A 85 -1.74 1.29 -8.25
CA TRP A 85 -0.68 0.58 -8.92
C TRP A 85 -0.82 -0.91 -8.67
N THR A 86 -0.48 -1.71 -9.66
CA THR A 86 -0.40 -3.16 -9.52
C THR A 86 0.77 -3.72 -10.32
N TRP A 87 1.12 -4.97 -10.02
CA TRP A 87 2.17 -5.68 -10.72
C TRP A 87 1.72 -6.04 -12.14
N THR A 88 2.48 -5.65 -13.13
CA THR A 88 2.15 -5.88 -14.54
C THR A 88 3.09 -6.85 -15.24
N LYS A 89 4.28 -7.11 -14.68
CA LYS A 89 5.29 -8.02 -15.24
C LYS A 89 5.15 -9.39 -14.60
N MET A 90 4.31 -10.23 -15.18
CA MET A 90 3.99 -11.55 -14.63
C MET A 90 5.17 -12.51 -14.62
N ASP A 91 6.18 -12.29 -15.44
CA ASP A 91 7.47 -12.99 -15.44
C ASP A 91 8.38 -12.67 -14.25
N LYS A 92 8.02 -11.65 -13.45
CA LYS A 92 8.77 -11.18 -12.28
C LYS A 92 8.05 -11.39 -10.95
N ILE A 93 6.99 -12.17 -10.94
CA ILE A 93 6.29 -12.62 -9.73
C ILE A 93 6.04 -14.12 -9.85
N GLU A 94 6.35 -14.86 -8.80
CA GLU A 94 6.30 -16.31 -8.81
C GLU A 94 5.55 -16.85 -7.59
N ALA A 95 4.66 -17.79 -7.82
CA ALA A 95 3.96 -18.49 -6.75
C ALA A 95 4.90 -19.52 -6.09
N GLU A 96 5.09 -19.43 -4.78
CA GLU A 96 5.94 -20.37 -4.05
C GLU A 96 5.32 -21.76 -3.93
N TYR A 97 3.98 -21.85 -3.97
CA TYR A 97 3.20 -23.08 -3.95
C TYR A 97 1.76 -22.82 -4.39
N GLU A 98 1.00 -23.88 -4.68
CA GLU A 98 -0.42 -23.79 -4.97
C GLU A 98 -1.21 -23.53 -3.68
N GLY A 99 -1.71 -22.32 -3.50
CA GLY A 99 -2.61 -22.00 -2.39
C GLY A 99 -3.97 -22.65 -2.54
N ARG A 100 -4.57 -23.06 -1.44
CA ARG A 100 -5.88 -23.72 -1.42
C ARG A 100 -6.85 -23.03 -0.48
N HIS A 101 -8.11 -22.97 -0.89
CA HIS A 101 -9.17 -22.40 -0.09
C HIS A 101 -9.40 -23.24 1.18
N PRO A 102 -9.49 -22.63 2.38
CA PRO A 102 -9.52 -23.36 3.64
C PRO A 102 -10.78 -24.20 3.88
N THR A 103 -11.88 -23.90 3.16
CA THR A 103 -13.16 -24.60 3.36
C THR A 103 -13.35 -25.77 2.40
N ASP A 104 -13.09 -25.58 1.11
CA ASP A 104 -13.38 -26.56 0.04
C ASP A 104 -12.13 -27.16 -0.59
N ASN A 105 -10.94 -26.70 -0.15
CA ASN A 105 -9.64 -27.16 -0.64
C ASN A 105 -9.41 -26.98 -2.15
N THR A 106 -10.18 -26.08 -2.80
CA THR A 106 -9.97 -25.75 -4.20
C THR A 106 -8.73 -24.86 -4.37
N PRO A 107 -7.97 -24.95 -5.48
CA PRO A 107 -6.89 -24.03 -5.78
C PRO A 107 -7.36 -22.58 -5.76
N HIS A 108 -6.64 -21.73 -5.01
CA HIS A 108 -7.04 -20.34 -4.88
C HIS A 108 -5.83 -19.41 -4.64
N ARG A 109 -5.58 -18.50 -5.55
CA ARG A 109 -4.40 -17.64 -5.57
C ARG A 109 -4.26 -16.70 -4.35
N LYS A 110 -5.35 -16.35 -3.68
CA LYS A 110 -5.32 -15.56 -2.42
C LYS A 110 -4.61 -16.27 -1.26
N PHE A 111 -4.49 -17.58 -1.30
CA PHE A 111 -3.87 -18.39 -0.25
C PHE A 111 -2.44 -18.86 -0.59
N THR A 112 -1.91 -18.38 -1.71
CA THR A 112 -0.54 -18.60 -2.16
C THR A 112 0.40 -17.57 -1.55
N ASN A 113 1.65 -17.95 -1.24
CA ASN A 113 2.74 -16.98 -1.07
C ASN A 113 3.39 -16.70 -2.42
N TYR A 114 3.88 -15.48 -2.55
CA TYR A 114 4.56 -15.03 -3.76
C TYR A 114 5.94 -14.51 -3.43
N SER A 115 6.92 -14.85 -4.25
CA SER A 115 8.19 -14.17 -4.38
C SER A 115 8.12 -13.22 -5.58
N PHE A 116 8.86 -12.12 -5.54
CA PHE A 116 8.87 -11.11 -6.59
C PHE A 116 10.25 -10.49 -6.77
N ASP A 117 10.49 -9.97 -7.97
CA ASP A 117 11.71 -9.29 -8.33
C ASP A 117 11.86 -7.97 -7.56
N ASN A 118 12.96 -7.82 -6.82
CA ASN A 118 13.22 -6.67 -5.96
C ASN A 118 13.44 -5.37 -6.75
N ASP A 119 14.01 -5.44 -7.93
CA ASP A 119 14.28 -4.25 -8.76
C ASP A 119 12.98 -3.73 -9.36
N GLU A 120 12.09 -4.61 -9.79
CA GLU A 120 10.77 -4.21 -10.26
C GLU A 120 9.92 -3.65 -9.12
N PHE A 121 9.94 -4.25 -7.93
CA PHE A 121 9.29 -3.69 -6.75
C PHE A 121 9.79 -2.27 -6.46
N ARG A 122 11.11 -2.10 -6.41
CA ARG A 122 11.75 -0.80 -6.20
C ARG A 122 11.35 0.21 -7.26
N ARG A 123 11.31 -0.20 -8.53
CA ARG A 123 10.91 0.67 -9.65
C ARG A 123 9.49 1.21 -9.45
N ILE A 124 8.53 0.34 -9.10
CA ILE A 124 7.14 0.75 -8.86
C ILE A 124 7.07 1.71 -7.66
N VAL A 125 7.73 1.38 -6.54
CA VAL A 125 7.76 2.23 -5.34
C VAL A 125 8.34 3.61 -5.63
N LEU A 126 9.40 3.70 -6.43
CA LEU A 126 9.97 4.99 -6.84
C LEU A 126 8.99 5.82 -7.69
N MET A 127 8.24 5.19 -8.58
CA MET A 127 7.18 5.87 -9.34
C MET A 127 6.06 6.38 -8.42
N MET A 128 5.68 5.62 -7.41
CA MET A 128 4.69 6.05 -6.40
C MET A 128 5.18 7.27 -5.60
N ILE A 129 6.43 7.23 -5.14
CA ILE A 129 7.08 8.35 -4.43
C ILE A 129 7.06 9.60 -5.30
N GLU A 130 7.41 9.48 -6.58
CA GLU A 130 7.43 10.58 -7.51
C GLU A 130 6.02 11.16 -7.74
N TYR A 131 5.02 10.29 -7.90
CA TYR A 131 3.62 10.70 -8.01
C TYR A 131 3.17 11.51 -6.80
N VAL A 132 3.36 10.98 -5.58
CA VAL A 132 2.96 11.66 -4.34
C VAL A 132 3.66 13.00 -4.20
N ARG A 133 4.97 13.05 -4.41
CA ARG A 133 5.77 14.30 -4.29
C ARG A 133 5.35 15.40 -5.25
N ARG A 134 4.78 15.05 -6.40
CA ARG A 134 4.27 16.00 -7.40
C ARG A 134 2.81 16.37 -7.21
N HIS A 135 2.09 15.66 -6.32
CA HIS A 135 0.68 15.93 -6.11
C HIS A 135 0.48 17.32 -5.49
N PRO A 136 -0.39 18.20 -6.07
CA PRO A 136 -0.54 19.58 -5.60
C PRO A 136 -0.88 19.69 -4.11
N GLU A 137 -1.80 18.88 -3.62
CA GLU A 137 -2.21 18.88 -2.22
C GLU A 137 -1.08 18.43 -1.28
N PHE A 138 -0.29 17.42 -1.65
CA PHE A 138 0.91 17.05 -0.90
C PHE A 138 1.89 18.21 -0.79
N VAL A 139 2.19 18.87 -1.91
CA VAL A 139 3.09 20.04 -1.95
C VAL A 139 2.58 21.15 -1.06
N GLN A 140 1.28 21.45 -1.12
CA GLN A 140 0.64 22.46 -0.27
C GLN A 140 0.75 22.09 1.21
N GLN A 141 0.43 20.85 1.57
CA GLN A 141 0.52 20.37 2.95
C GLN A 141 1.97 20.46 3.49
N GLN A 142 2.96 20.10 2.69
CA GLN A 142 4.37 20.21 3.07
C GLN A 142 4.79 21.68 3.29
N ARG A 143 4.28 22.61 2.50
CA ARG A 143 4.53 24.06 2.69
C ARG A 143 3.95 24.57 4.00
N ILE A 144 2.72 24.14 4.36
CA ILE A 144 2.08 24.49 5.62
C ILE A 144 2.89 23.97 6.81
N LEU A 145 3.32 22.71 6.76
CA LEU A 145 4.11 22.09 7.82
C LEU A 145 5.45 22.80 8.03
N ARG A 146 6.15 23.16 6.96
CA ARG A 146 7.42 23.92 7.04
C ARG A 146 7.23 25.29 7.65
N ARG A 147 6.16 26.01 7.30
CA ARG A 147 5.86 27.32 7.89
C ARG A 147 5.55 27.23 9.39
N LYS A 148 4.80 26.20 9.81
CA LYS A 148 4.51 25.95 11.23
C LYS A 148 5.78 25.63 12.02
N ALA A 149 6.67 24.82 11.46
CA ALA A 149 7.96 24.51 12.11
C ALA A 149 8.82 25.77 12.27
N ALA A 150 8.97 26.57 11.22
CA ALA A 150 9.74 27.81 11.27
C ALA A 150 9.16 28.87 12.21
N GLY A 151 7.82 28.91 12.40
CA GLY A 151 7.17 29.82 13.35
C GLY A 151 7.20 29.33 14.79
N ALA A 152 7.52 28.08 15.04
CA ALA A 152 7.67 27.54 16.40
C ALA A 152 9.11 27.68 16.95
N GLU A 153 10.06 28.10 16.12
CA GLU A 153 11.46 28.37 16.48
C GLU A 153 11.71 29.85 16.80
N LEU A 154 10.70 30.72 16.71
CA LEU A 154 10.70 32.14 17.07
C LEU A 154 9.93 32.37 18.37
#